data_b43ce2eb477203a1739a8124d0badfad
#
_entry.id   b43ce2eb477203a1739a8124d0badfad
#
_cell.length_a   1.000
_cell.length_b   1.000
_cell.length_c   1.000
_cell.angle_alpha   90.00
_cell.angle_beta   90.00
_cell.angle_gamma   90.00
#
_symmetry.space_group_name_H-M   'P 1'
#
loop_
_entity.id
_entity.type
_entity.pdbx_description
1 polymer ?
#
loop_
_entity_poly.entity_id
_entity_poly.type
_entity_poly.pdbx_seq_one_letter_code
_entity_poly.pdbx_strand_id
1 'polypeptide(L)'
;MMESQTTLAVIVLYRVAAEASQAFCSLRSLMGADPQAAAAIDLMLFDNSPQSQPRPAGYTGSHIPNPANPGLAVCYNLALQSAQRQAIPWLLLLDQDTTVTHDYLAEVSAQTASLAHQQEVVALVPRLTDRGVVCSPIHPPTFGPARPIANGVSGVSPDRLHVFNSGAVLRVRALAAIGGFPEDFPLDYLDHATFAALQDRGGRLYILNATLQHELSSNQEGRTDLAFTQRQASVLDAEYRFYHRFGSTGDQLRRRLRLLRACASRILRRKEVNQTWRMLKSALRS
;
A
#
# COMPACT_ATOMS: atom_id res chain seq x y z
N MET A 1 -2.65 25.07 -22.49
CA MET A 1 -3.28 24.64 -21.22
C MET A 1 -2.94 23.16 -21.07
N MET A 2 -2.22 22.79 -20.00
CA MET A 2 -2.03 21.36 -19.68
C MET A 2 -3.39 20.84 -19.21
N GLU A 3 -3.95 19.86 -19.91
CA GLU A 3 -5.15 19.17 -19.43
C GLU A 3 -4.83 18.57 -18.05
N SER A 4 -5.63 18.92 -17.05
CA SER A 4 -5.56 18.31 -15.73
C SER A 4 -5.84 16.83 -15.89
N GLN A 5 -4.85 15.99 -15.62
CA GLN A 5 -5.03 14.53 -15.69
C GLN A 5 -5.84 14.09 -14.47
N THR A 6 -7.01 13.52 -14.72
CA THR A 6 -7.84 12.95 -13.66
C THR A 6 -7.15 11.77 -13.01
N THR A 7 -7.22 11.68 -11.69
CA THR A 7 -6.72 10.57 -10.88
C THR A 7 -7.90 9.88 -10.20
N LEU A 8 -8.02 8.56 -10.30
CA LEU A 8 -9.01 7.80 -9.54
C LEU A 8 -8.44 7.49 -8.15
N ALA A 9 -8.98 8.12 -7.13
CA ALA A 9 -8.66 7.80 -5.74
C ALA A 9 -9.53 6.63 -5.26
N VAL A 10 -8.90 5.69 -4.55
CA VAL A 10 -9.57 4.48 -4.03
C VAL A 10 -9.35 4.39 -2.53
N ILE A 11 -10.44 4.27 -1.79
CA ILE A 11 -10.42 3.99 -0.35
C ILE A 11 -11.17 2.68 -0.11
N VAL A 12 -10.55 1.76 0.61
CA VAL A 12 -11.19 0.52 1.04
C VAL A 12 -11.45 0.60 2.54
N LEU A 13 -12.73 0.61 2.90
CA LEU A 13 -13.21 0.68 4.27
C LEU A 13 -13.41 -0.74 4.83
N TYR A 14 -13.06 -0.92 6.09
CA TYR A 14 -13.32 -2.16 6.82
C TYR A 14 -13.69 -1.86 8.27
N ARG A 15 -14.97 -2.13 8.64
CA ARG A 15 -15.53 -1.89 9.98
C ARG A 15 -15.43 -0.42 10.45
N VAL A 16 -15.36 0.50 9.49
CA VAL A 16 -15.30 1.93 9.74
C VAL A 16 -16.27 2.61 8.78
N ALA A 17 -17.14 3.48 9.29
CA ALA A 17 -17.97 4.33 8.44
C ALA A 17 -17.09 5.34 7.69
N ALA A 18 -17.50 5.75 6.50
CA ALA A 18 -16.71 6.68 5.70
C ALA A 18 -16.45 8.01 6.44
N GLU A 19 -17.45 8.50 7.18
CA GLU A 19 -17.35 9.72 7.99
C GLU A 19 -16.40 9.60 9.18
N ALA A 20 -15.96 8.39 9.53
CA ALA A 20 -14.93 8.13 10.55
C ALA A 20 -13.57 7.78 9.92
N SER A 21 -13.50 7.64 8.60
CA SER A 21 -12.25 7.42 7.86
C SER A 21 -11.48 8.72 7.69
N GLN A 22 -10.23 8.76 8.14
CA GLN A 22 -9.36 9.93 7.99
C GLN A 22 -9.12 10.24 6.51
N ALA A 23 -8.92 9.21 5.68
CA ALA A 23 -8.71 9.37 4.25
C ALA A 23 -9.93 9.99 3.56
N PHE A 24 -11.11 9.47 3.83
CA PHE A 24 -12.34 10.02 3.25
C PHE A 24 -12.59 11.46 3.70
N CYS A 25 -12.51 11.74 5.01
CA CYS A 25 -12.78 13.05 5.55
C CYS A 25 -11.79 14.11 5.07
N SER A 26 -10.48 13.81 5.11
CA SER A 26 -9.44 14.75 4.67
C SER A 26 -9.52 15.01 3.16
N LEU A 27 -9.65 13.98 2.34
CA LEU A 27 -9.75 14.13 0.89
C LEU A 27 -11.00 14.93 0.51
N ARG A 28 -12.15 14.60 1.08
CA ARG A 28 -13.41 15.29 0.81
C ARG A 28 -13.38 16.77 1.24
N SER A 29 -12.75 17.06 2.38
CA SER A 29 -12.56 18.43 2.84
C SER A 29 -11.72 19.26 1.85
N LEU A 30 -10.62 18.67 1.35
CA LEU A 30 -9.75 19.32 0.37
C LEU A 30 -10.46 19.53 -0.97
N MET A 31 -11.18 18.54 -1.48
CA MET A 31 -11.99 18.67 -2.70
C MET A 31 -13.09 19.73 -2.55
N GLY A 32 -13.67 19.88 -1.36
CA GLY A 32 -14.67 20.91 -1.08
C GLY A 32 -14.09 22.32 -1.01
N ALA A 33 -12.84 22.45 -0.60
CA ALA A 33 -12.14 23.73 -0.47
C ALA A 33 -11.48 24.20 -1.79
N ASP A 34 -11.11 23.27 -2.67
CA ASP A 34 -10.43 23.56 -3.94
C ASP A 34 -11.17 22.90 -5.14
N PRO A 35 -11.87 23.72 -5.96
CA PRO A 35 -12.54 23.22 -7.16
C PRO A 35 -11.61 22.56 -8.19
N GLN A 36 -10.33 22.94 -8.25
CA GLN A 36 -9.36 22.32 -9.16
C GLN A 36 -8.97 20.91 -8.66
N ALA A 37 -8.75 20.75 -7.36
CA ALA A 37 -8.56 19.43 -6.75
C ALA A 37 -9.80 18.54 -6.94
N ALA A 38 -11.00 19.09 -6.78
CA ALA A 38 -12.26 18.38 -7.00
C ALA A 38 -12.43 17.91 -8.45
N ALA A 39 -12.01 18.70 -9.44
CA ALA A 39 -12.07 18.35 -10.86
C ALA A 39 -11.00 17.35 -11.29
N ALA A 40 -9.88 17.27 -10.55
CA ALA A 40 -8.76 16.40 -10.86
C ALA A 40 -8.85 15.01 -10.22
N ILE A 41 -9.75 14.81 -9.25
CA ILE A 41 -9.86 13.57 -8.49
C ILE A 41 -11.27 13.00 -8.61
N ASP A 42 -11.38 11.78 -9.13
CA ASP A 42 -12.56 10.94 -8.95
C ASP A 42 -12.35 10.02 -7.73
N LEU A 43 -13.39 9.77 -6.94
CA LEU A 43 -13.28 8.98 -5.70
C LEU A 43 -14.16 7.74 -5.77
N MET A 44 -13.57 6.59 -5.48
CA MET A 44 -14.25 5.32 -5.37
C MET A 44 -14.07 4.75 -3.96
N LEU A 45 -15.19 4.41 -3.31
CA LEU A 45 -15.21 3.77 -2.00
C LEU A 45 -15.62 2.31 -2.14
N PHE A 46 -14.81 1.42 -1.58
CA PHE A 46 -15.19 0.03 -1.31
C PHE A 46 -15.47 -0.12 0.18
N ASP A 47 -16.55 -0.83 0.51
CA ASP A 47 -16.86 -1.21 1.88
C ASP A 47 -16.78 -2.72 2.04
N ASN A 48 -15.64 -3.20 2.57
CA ASN A 48 -15.38 -4.61 2.86
C ASN A 48 -15.88 -5.04 4.25
N SER A 49 -16.69 -4.22 4.91
CA SER A 49 -17.26 -4.55 6.22
C SER A 49 -18.25 -5.71 6.10
N PRO A 50 -18.23 -6.67 7.05
CA PRO A 50 -19.23 -7.78 7.07
C PRO A 50 -20.67 -7.30 7.12
N GLN A 51 -20.88 -6.14 7.75
CA GLN A 51 -22.12 -5.38 7.72
C GLN A 51 -21.86 -4.10 6.96
N SER A 52 -22.44 -3.98 5.77
CA SER A 52 -22.22 -2.83 4.90
C SER A 52 -22.64 -1.53 5.57
N GLN A 53 -21.77 -0.54 5.47
CA GLN A 53 -22.03 0.80 5.95
C GLN A 53 -22.96 1.55 4.97
N PRO A 54 -23.76 2.50 5.45
CA PRO A 54 -24.57 3.33 4.56
C PRO A 54 -23.68 4.18 3.66
N ARG A 55 -24.21 4.54 2.49
CA ARG A 55 -23.54 5.52 1.62
C ARG A 55 -23.36 6.83 2.39
N PRO A 56 -22.17 7.45 2.35
CA PRO A 56 -21.92 8.73 3.03
C PRO A 56 -22.88 9.84 2.56
N ALA A 57 -23.34 10.66 3.49
CA ALA A 57 -24.26 11.75 3.18
C ALA A 57 -23.66 12.75 2.17
N GLY A 58 -24.44 13.08 1.12
CA GLY A 58 -24.02 14.00 0.05
C GLY A 58 -22.83 13.50 -0.79
N TYR A 59 -22.48 12.23 -0.70
CA TYR A 59 -21.47 11.61 -1.58
C TYR A 59 -22.15 11.02 -2.82
N THR A 60 -21.75 11.48 -3.99
CA THR A 60 -22.33 11.08 -5.30
C THR A 60 -21.45 10.11 -6.08
N GLY A 61 -20.19 9.92 -5.65
CA GLY A 61 -19.25 9.00 -6.28
C GLY A 61 -19.59 7.51 -6.08
N SER A 62 -18.73 6.65 -6.56
CA SER A 62 -18.93 5.19 -6.48
C SER A 62 -18.78 4.69 -5.04
N HIS A 63 -19.79 4.04 -4.49
CA HIS A 63 -19.76 3.33 -3.22
C HIS A 63 -20.17 1.88 -3.43
N ILE A 64 -19.25 0.95 -3.20
CA ILE A 64 -19.38 -0.48 -3.54
C ILE A 64 -19.32 -1.30 -2.26
N PRO A 65 -20.49 -1.74 -1.74
CA PRO A 65 -20.54 -2.66 -0.62
C PRO A 65 -20.03 -4.04 -1.04
N ASN A 66 -19.16 -4.62 -0.20
CA ASN A 66 -18.54 -5.92 -0.47
C ASN A 66 -18.40 -6.75 0.81
N PRO A 67 -19.53 -7.22 1.40
CA PRO A 67 -19.55 -7.90 2.69
C PRO A 67 -18.80 -9.23 2.72
N ALA A 68 -18.49 -9.80 1.56
CA ALA A 68 -17.67 -11.00 1.45
C ALA A 68 -16.19 -10.75 1.79
N ASN A 69 -15.78 -9.48 1.88
CA ASN A 69 -14.40 -9.06 2.15
C ASN A 69 -13.36 -9.84 1.32
N PRO A 70 -13.32 -9.67 0.01
CA PRO A 70 -12.41 -10.42 -0.88
C PRO A 70 -10.94 -9.99 -0.76
N GLY A 71 -10.64 -9.00 0.08
CA GLY A 71 -9.32 -8.40 0.25
C GLY A 71 -9.09 -7.16 -0.60
N LEU A 72 -7.95 -6.50 -0.37
CA LEU A 72 -7.58 -5.25 -1.05
C LEU A 72 -7.30 -5.47 -2.54
N ALA A 73 -6.64 -6.57 -2.90
CA ALA A 73 -6.25 -6.85 -4.29
C ALA A 73 -7.46 -6.85 -5.24
N VAL A 74 -8.56 -7.50 -4.84
CA VAL A 74 -9.80 -7.54 -5.65
C VAL A 74 -10.41 -6.15 -5.79
N CYS A 75 -10.50 -5.37 -4.70
CA CYS A 75 -11.01 -3.99 -4.76
C CYS A 75 -10.17 -3.11 -5.68
N TYR A 76 -8.85 -3.19 -5.57
CA TYR A 76 -7.94 -2.42 -6.40
C TYR A 76 -7.98 -2.85 -7.88
N ASN A 77 -8.18 -4.14 -8.18
CA ASN A 77 -8.39 -4.62 -9.55
C ASN A 77 -9.70 -4.13 -10.15
N LEU A 78 -10.77 -4.06 -9.37
CA LEU A 78 -12.04 -3.45 -9.82
C LEU A 78 -11.88 -1.96 -10.10
N ALA A 79 -11.14 -1.24 -9.26
CA ALA A 79 -10.82 0.16 -9.48
C ALA A 79 -9.92 0.35 -10.71
N LEU A 80 -8.92 -0.51 -10.92
CA LEU A 80 -8.07 -0.51 -12.11
C LEU A 80 -8.91 -0.69 -13.39
N GLN A 81 -9.82 -1.65 -13.42
CA GLN A 81 -10.74 -1.85 -14.53
C GLN A 81 -11.63 -0.62 -14.78
N SER A 82 -12.11 0.03 -13.71
CA SER A 82 -12.88 1.26 -13.81
C SER A 82 -12.06 2.40 -14.41
N ALA A 83 -10.82 2.60 -13.94
CA ALA A 83 -9.90 3.59 -14.47
C ALA A 83 -9.58 3.35 -15.97
N GLN A 84 -9.38 2.08 -16.37
CA GLN A 84 -9.15 1.72 -17.76
C GLN A 84 -10.36 2.06 -18.66
N ARG A 85 -11.59 1.73 -18.23
CA ARG A 85 -12.82 2.05 -18.98
C ARG A 85 -13.03 3.55 -19.15
N GLN A 86 -12.62 4.35 -18.17
CA GLN A 86 -12.76 5.81 -18.17
C GLN A 86 -11.53 6.53 -18.74
N ALA A 87 -10.52 5.78 -19.21
CA ALA A 87 -9.25 6.32 -19.69
C ALA A 87 -8.53 7.21 -18.64
N ILE A 88 -8.74 6.95 -17.36
CA ILE A 88 -8.04 7.64 -16.26
C ILE A 88 -6.62 7.10 -16.15
N PRO A 89 -5.59 7.96 -16.25
CA PRO A 89 -4.19 7.49 -16.33
C PRO A 89 -3.57 7.07 -14.99
N TRP A 90 -4.11 7.54 -13.86
CA TRP A 90 -3.53 7.35 -12.55
C TRP A 90 -4.53 6.83 -11.53
N LEU A 91 -4.06 5.93 -10.65
CA LEU A 91 -4.80 5.34 -9.56
C LEU A 91 -4.11 5.71 -8.24
N LEU A 92 -4.79 6.45 -7.37
CA LEU A 92 -4.34 6.81 -6.02
C LEU A 92 -4.92 5.83 -5.02
N LEU A 93 -4.06 5.16 -4.25
CA LEU A 93 -4.47 4.24 -3.19
C LEU A 93 -4.39 4.92 -1.83
N LEU A 94 -5.47 4.83 -1.05
CA LEU A 94 -5.54 5.40 0.29
C LEU A 94 -6.08 4.35 1.27
N ASP A 95 -5.30 4.08 2.30
CA ASP A 95 -5.81 3.33 3.45
C ASP A 95 -6.77 4.22 4.26
N GLN A 96 -7.77 3.61 4.90
CA GLN A 96 -8.84 4.33 5.60
C GLN A 96 -8.36 5.27 6.72
N ASP A 97 -7.16 5.05 7.25
CA ASP A 97 -6.50 5.78 8.34
C ASP A 97 -5.45 6.79 7.86
N THR A 98 -5.31 6.99 6.56
CA THR A 98 -4.36 7.94 5.98
C THR A 98 -4.93 9.36 6.00
N THR A 99 -4.18 10.32 6.55
CA THR A 99 -4.55 11.73 6.45
C THR A 99 -3.92 12.34 5.19
N VAL A 100 -4.78 12.74 4.25
CA VAL A 100 -4.37 13.46 3.03
C VAL A 100 -4.20 14.94 3.34
N THR A 101 -3.09 15.55 2.85
CA THR A 101 -2.80 16.98 3.03
C THR A 101 -2.90 17.74 1.71
N HIS A 102 -3.11 19.06 1.80
CA HIS A 102 -3.14 19.95 0.62
C HIS A 102 -1.84 19.85 -0.17
N ASP A 103 -0.70 19.95 0.50
CA ASP A 103 0.62 19.93 -0.15
C ASP A 103 0.88 18.61 -0.89
N TYR A 104 0.41 17.49 -0.32
CA TYR A 104 0.48 16.20 -0.99
C TYR A 104 -0.35 16.18 -2.28
N LEU A 105 -1.61 16.62 -2.25
CA LEU A 105 -2.45 16.65 -3.46
C LEU A 105 -1.92 17.61 -4.52
N ALA A 106 -1.43 18.77 -4.11
CA ALA A 106 -0.82 19.74 -5.02
C ALA A 106 0.42 19.15 -5.72
N GLU A 107 1.28 18.44 -4.97
CA GLU A 107 2.46 17.78 -5.53
C GLU A 107 2.04 16.62 -6.46
N VAL A 108 1.07 15.79 -6.07
CA VAL A 108 0.54 14.72 -6.93
C VAL A 108 0.03 15.30 -8.26
N SER A 109 -0.79 16.36 -8.22
CA SER A 109 -1.32 17.01 -9.42
C SER A 109 -0.20 17.53 -10.32
N ALA A 110 0.79 18.22 -9.76
CA ALA A 110 1.93 18.76 -10.50
C ALA A 110 2.77 17.64 -11.14
N GLN A 111 3.05 16.57 -10.37
CA GLN A 111 3.93 15.51 -10.86
C GLN A 111 3.24 14.56 -11.84
N THR A 112 1.94 14.26 -11.68
CA THR A 112 1.20 13.45 -12.66
C THR A 112 1.16 14.14 -14.01
N ALA A 113 1.01 15.47 -14.04
CA ALA A 113 1.07 16.27 -15.27
C ALA A 113 2.48 16.32 -15.88
N SER A 114 3.50 16.63 -15.07
CA SER A 114 4.90 16.71 -15.50
C SER A 114 5.44 15.40 -16.05
N LEU A 115 5.06 14.28 -15.44
CA LEU A 115 5.53 12.95 -15.79
C LEU A 115 4.66 12.22 -16.82
N ALA A 116 3.66 12.89 -17.39
CA ALA A 116 2.72 12.29 -18.36
C ALA A 116 3.42 11.53 -19.50
N HIS A 117 4.51 12.06 -20.00
CA HIS A 117 5.29 11.49 -21.11
C HIS A 117 6.43 10.58 -20.68
N GLN A 118 6.80 10.54 -19.39
CA GLN A 118 7.86 9.68 -18.84
C GLN A 118 7.28 8.31 -18.46
N GLN A 119 7.18 7.44 -19.45
CA GLN A 119 6.45 6.18 -19.31
C GLN A 119 7.14 5.15 -18.42
N GLU A 120 8.42 5.30 -18.19
CA GLU A 120 9.23 4.52 -17.25
C GLU A 120 8.88 4.82 -15.79
N VAL A 121 8.33 6.01 -15.49
CA VAL A 121 7.84 6.32 -14.15
C VAL A 121 6.46 5.69 -13.97
N VAL A 122 6.41 4.63 -13.19
CA VAL A 122 5.20 3.79 -13.01
C VAL A 122 4.42 4.14 -11.76
N ALA A 123 5.03 4.82 -10.80
CA ALA A 123 4.34 5.30 -9.60
C ALA A 123 5.03 6.51 -8.98
N LEU A 124 4.21 7.35 -8.30
CA LEU A 124 4.63 8.40 -7.39
C LEU A 124 4.33 7.92 -5.96
N VAL A 125 5.29 8.07 -5.07
CA VAL A 125 5.21 7.54 -3.71
C VAL A 125 5.57 8.59 -2.68
N PRO A 126 4.72 8.85 -1.66
CA PRO A 126 5.04 9.77 -0.59
C PRO A 126 6.00 9.12 0.41
N ARG A 127 6.57 9.93 1.31
CA ARG A 127 7.10 9.41 2.56
C ARG A 127 5.95 9.11 3.50
N LEU A 128 5.98 7.90 4.05
CA LEU A 128 5.08 7.54 5.14
C LEU A 128 5.86 7.53 6.45
N THR A 129 5.28 8.09 7.49
CA THR A 129 5.83 8.07 8.84
C THR A 129 4.87 7.44 9.81
N ASP A 130 5.39 6.55 10.65
CA ASP A 130 4.69 6.04 11.83
C ASP A 130 5.39 6.59 13.07
N ARG A 131 4.65 7.35 13.89
CA ARG A 131 5.18 7.99 15.12
C ARG A 131 6.47 8.79 14.87
N GLY A 132 6.53 9.49 13.72
CA GLY A 132 7.68 10.32 13.34
C GLY A 132 8.87 9.56 12.73
N VAL A 133 8.76 8.24 12.58
CA VAL A 133 9.80 7.43 11.93
C VAL A 133 9.37 7.10 10.49
N VAL A 134 10.24 7.34 9.51
CA VAL A 134 9.96 6.98 8.10
C VAL A 134 9.91 5.47 7.97
N CYS A 135 8.77 4.94 7.51
CA CYS A 135 8.53 3.51 7.29
C CYS A 135 8.39 3.13 5.80
N SER A 136 8.20 4.12 4.91
CA SER A 136 8.12 3.93 3.45
C SER A 136 8.46 5.25 2.74
N PRO A 137 9.14 5.23 1.56
CA PRO A 137 9.87 4.11 0.94
C PRO A 137 11.11 3.69 1.70
N ILE A 138 11.50 2.42 1.53
CA ILE A 138 12.70 1.87 2.15
C ILE A 138 13.54 1.10 1.13
N HIS A 139 14.86 1.10 1.31
CA HIS A 139 15.72 0.19 0.55
C HIS A 139 15.50 -1.26 1.04
N PRO A 140 15.40 -2.24 0.12
CA PRO A 140 15.36 -3.64 0.50
C PRO A 140 16.51 -4.00 1.42
N PRO A 141 16.30 -4.74 2.51
CA PRO A 141 17.37 -5.12 3.42
C PRO A 141 18.34 -6.08 2.74
N THR A 142 19.59 -5.67 2.57
CA THR A 142 20.68 -6.54 2.09
C THR A 142 21.32 -7.30 3.25
N PHE A 143 21.84 -6.58 4.24
CA PHE A 143 22.34 -7.12 5.52
C PHE A 143 21.90 -6.14 6.62
N GLY A 144 21.12 -6.60 7.59
CA GLY A 144 20.62 -5.79 8.70
C GLY A 144 19.17 -5.29 8.49
N PRO A 145 18.74 -4.25 9.23
CA PRO A 145 17.41 -3.68 9.12
C PRO A 145 17.22 -2.94 7.79
N ALA A 146 15.97 -2.84 7.35
CA ALA A 146 15.59 -1.99 6.24
C ALA A 146 16.03 -0.54 6.49
N ARG A 147 16.45 0.17 5.43
CA ARG A 147 16.93 1.55 5.53
C ARG A 147 15.90 2.48 4.86
N PRO A 148 15.29 3.39 5.63
CA PRO A 148 14.45 4.42 5.04
C PRO A 148 15.22 5.27 4.02
N ILE A 149 14.51 5.81 3.04
CA ILE A 149 15.05 6.85 2.17
C ILE A 149 15.39 8.08 3.03
N ALA A 150 16.54 8.66 2.77
CA ALA A 150 17.00 9.86 3.51
C ALA A 150 16.00 11.02 3.32
N ASN A 151 15.91 11.86 4.36
CA ASN A 151 15.11 13.08 4.28
C ASN A 151 15.63 14.00 3.16
N GLY A 152 14.70 14.66 2.47
CA GLY A 152 15.03 15.59 1.38
C GLY A 152 15.33 14.91 0.02
N VAL A 153 15.39 13.57 -0.06
CA VAL A 153 15.50 12.88 -1.35
C VAL A 153 14.13 12.89 -2.05
N SER A 154 14.06 13.43 -3.25
CA SER A 154 12.87 13.42 -4.10
C SER A 154 13.25 13.20 -5.56
N GLY A 155 12.25 12.90 -6.41
CA GLY A 155 12.51 12.63 -7.82
C GLY A 155 12.55 11.14 -8.15
N VAL A 156 12.97 10.83 -9.37
CA VAL A 156 13.00 9.45 -9.87
C VAL A 156 14.13 8.67 -9.18
N SER A 157 13.74 7.63 -8.44
CA SER A 157 14.72 6.79 -7.74
C SER A 157 15.56 5.99 -8.73
N PRO A 158 16.91 5.96 -8.57
CA PRO A 158 17.76 5.04 -9.29
C PRO A 158 17.65 3.61 -8.75
N ASP A 159 17.25 3.46 -7.49
CA ASP A 159 17.27 2.21 -6.75
C ASP A 159 15.92 1.52 -6.74
N ARG A 160 15.95 0.20 -6.58
CA ARG A 160 14.77 -0.59 -6.24
C ARG A 160 14.34 -0.29 -4.80
N LEU A 161 13.06 -0.07 -4.60
CA LEU A 161 12.48 0.29 -3.31
C LEU A 161 11.37 -0.66 -2.90
N HIS A 162 11.22 -0.87 -1.60
CA HIS A 162 10.00 -1.37 -1.01
C HIS A 162 9.11 -0.19 -0.59
N VAL A 163 7.84 -0.25 -0.94
CA VAL A 163 6.89 0.83 -0.75
C VAL A 163 5.58 0.27 -0.22
N PHE A 164 4.90 1.05 0.62
CA PHE A 164 3.52 0.76 1.03
C PHE A 164 2.51 1.41 0.09
N ASN A 165 1.31 0.85 0.01
CA ASN A 165 0.26 1.33 -0.89
C ASN A 165 -0.28 2.72 -0.51
N SER A 166 -0.30 3.05 0.77
CA SER A 166 -0.96 4.25 1.27
C SER A 166 -0.37 5.53 0.67
N GLY A 167 -1.20 6.32 0.01
CA GLY A 167 -0.78 7.52 -0.71
C GLY A 167 0.04 7.26 -1.98
N ALA A 168 0.17 6.03 -2.43
CA ALA A 168 0.84 5.75 -3.71
C ALA A 168 -0.08 6.04 -4.89
N VAL A 169 0.45 6.73 -5.91
CA VAL A 169 -0.23 7.03 -7.17
C VAL A 169 0.40 6.19 -8.26
N LEU A 170 -0.33 5.21 -8.80
CA LEU A 170 0.19 4.23 -9.73
C LEU A 170 -0.34 4.49 -11.15
N ARG A 171 0.52 4.32 -12.14
CA ARG A 171 0.15 4.47 -13.55
C ARG A 171 -0.72 3.28 -13.99
N VAL A 172 -1.95 3.54 -14.40
CA VAL A 172 -2.96 2.52 -14.78
C VAL A 172 -2.44 1.57 -15.86
N ARG A 173 -1.79 2.09 -16.90
CA ARG A 173 -1.22 1.24 -17.97
C ARG A 173 -0.09 0.33 -17.48
N ALA A 174 0.72 0.78 -16.51
CA ALA A 174 1.80 -0.03 -15.96
C ALA A 174 1.24 -1.16 -15.08
N LEU A 175 0.21 -0.86 -14.26
CA LEU A 175 -0.53 -1.88 -13.52
C LEU A 175 -1.17 -2.91 -14.47
N ALA A 176 -1.83 -2.46 -15.54
CA ALA A 176 -2.42 -3.35 -16.53
C ALA A 176 -1.37 -4.26 -17.19
N ALA A 177 -0.18 -3.72 -17.48
CA ALA A 177 0.90 -4.49 -18.10
C ALA A 177 1.46 -5.60 -17.22
N ILE A 178 1.36 -5.50 -15.89
CA ILE A 178 1.74 -6.58 -14.95
C ILE A 178 0.58 -7.54 -14.65
N GLY A 179 -0.62 -7.31 -15.20
CA GLY A 179 -1.82 -8.10 -14.95
C GLY A 179 -2.66 -7.63 -13.76
N GLY A 180 -2.42 -6.42 -13.26
CA GLY A 180 -3.11 -5.83 -12.10
C GLY A 180 -2.44 -6.17 -10.76
N PHE A 181 -3.20 -5.99 -9.69
CA PHE A 181 -2.76 -6.32 -8.34
C PHE A 181 -2.82 -7.83 -8.11
N PRO A 182 -1.76 -8.46 -7.57
CA PRO A 182 -1.69 -9.91 -7.44
C PRO A 182 -2.64 -10.43 -6.34
N GLU A 183 -3.68 -11.15 -6.75
CA GLU A 183 -4.76 -11.63 -5.86
C GLU A 183 -4.32 -12.76 -4.91
N ASP A 184 -3.18 -13.39 -5.19
CA ASP A 184 -2.51 -14.31 -4.26
C ASP A 184 -1.91 -13.60 -3.03
N PHE A 185 -1.93 -12.24 -3.03
CA PHE A 185 -1.63 -11.38 -1.89
C PHE A 185 -2.87 -10.54 -1.53
N PRO A 186 -3.91 -11.11 -0.91
CA PRO A 186 -5.18 -10.41 -0.73
C PRO A 186 -5.09 -9.19 0.20
N LEU A 187 -4.11 -9.14 1.09
CA LEU A 187 -3.88 -8.07 2.05
C LEU A 187 -2.39 -7.88 2.34
N ASP A 188 -1.77 -8.85 3.06
CA ASP A 188 -0.39 -8.77 3.48
C ASP A 188 0.56 -8.94 2.29
N TYR A 189 1.61 -8.09 2.20
CA TYR A 189 2.59 -8.06 1.10
C TYR A 189 2.03 -7.71 -0.28
N LEU A 190 0.77 -7.29 -0.39
CA LEU A 190 0.19 -6.83 -1.66
C LEU A 190 0.97 -5.67 -2.27
N ASP A 191 1.28 -4.68 -1.44
CA ASP A 191 2.11 -3.54 -1.79
C ASP A 191 3.50 -3.98 -2.31
N HIS A 192 4.21 -4.75 -1.51
CA HIS A 192 5.54 -5.24 -1.86
C HIS A 192 5.53 -6.04 -3.18
N ALA A 193 4.53 -6.90 -3.37
CA ALA A 193 4.41 -7.71 -4.59
C ALA A 193 4.07 -6.85 -5.82
N THR A 194 3.17 -5.88 -5.68
CA THR A 194 2.80 -4.95 -6.75
C THR A 194 3.99 -4.11 -7.19
N PHE A 195 4.69 -3.46 -6.25
CA PHE A 195 5.85 -2.63 -6.58
C PHE A 195 7.04 -3.45 -7.07
N ALA A 196 7.23 -4.67 -6.57
CA ALA A 196 8.24 -5.58 -7.09
C ALA A 196 7.96 -5.92 -8.57
N ALA A 197 6.71 -6.31 -8.89
CA ALA A 197 6.33 -6.65 -10.26
C ALA A 197 6.47 -5.47 -11.24
N LEU A 198 6.14 -4.25 -10.80
CA LEU A 198 6.32 -3.04 -11.59
C LEU A 198 7.81 -2.76 -11.88
N GLN A 199 8.65 -2.86 -10.85
CA GLN A 199 10.10 -2.60 -10.95
C GLN A 199 10.83 -3.72 -11.73
N ASP A 200 10.39 -4.98 -11.65
CA ASP A 200 10.94 -6.10 -12.44
C ASP A 200 10.73 -5.91 -13.95
N ARG A 201 9.75 -5.10 -14.35
CA ARG A 201 9.55 -4.68 -15.74
C ARG A 201 10.26 -3.39 -16.14
N GLY A 202 11.21 -2.94 -15.33
CA GLY A 202 11.97 -1.72 -15.57
C GLY A 202 11.26 -0.45 -15.13
N GLY A 203 10.12 -0.56 -14.44
CA GLY A 203 9.41 0.59 -13.89
C GLY A 203 10.20 1.30 -12.81
N ARG A 204 10.20 2.64 -12.84
CA ARG A 204 10.87 3.50 -11.86
C ARG A 204 9.85 4.20 -10.98
N LEU A 205 10.23 4.46 -9.74
CA LEU A 205 9.39 5.15 -8.76
C LEU A 205 9.86 6.60 -8.63
N TYR A 206 8.91 7.52 -8.56
CA TYR A 206 9.16 8.92 -8.24
C TYR A 206 8.85 9.16 -6.76
N ILE A 207 9.82 9.60 -5.98
CA ILE A 207 9.66 9.91 -4.56
C ILE A 207 9.16 11.35 -4.44
N LEU A 208 7.98 11.54 -3.84
CA LEU A 208 7.42 12.84 -3.53
C LEU A 208 8.16 13.49 -2.34
N ASN A 209 8.17 14.83 -2.29
CA ASN A 209 8.62 15.57 -1.10
C ASN A 209 7.62 15.45 0.05
N ALA A 210 6.34 15.28 -0.29
CA ALA A 210 5.27 15.17 0.68
C ALA A 210 5.46 13.99 1.63
N THR A 211 5.12 14.23 2.90
CA THR A 211 5.10 13.21 3.96
C THR A 211 3.68 13.04 4.46
N LEU A 212 3.20 11.80 4.53
CA LEU A 212 1.91 11.45 5.10
C LEU A 212 2.12 10.68 6.41
N GLN A 213 1.21 10.89 7.36
CA GLN A 213 1.15 10.08 8.57
C GLN A 213 0.34 8.81 8.28
N HIS A 214 0.85 7.69 8.75
CA HIS A 214 0.21 6.38 8.60
C HIS A 214 0.45 5.55 9.86
N GLU A 215 -0.61 5.00 10.44
CA GLU A 215 -0.49 4.12 11.60
C GLU A 215 -0.27 2.68 11.15
N LEU A 216 0.92 2.13 11.44
CA LEU A 216 1.18 0.74 11.13
C LEU A 216 0.35 -0.19 12.03
N SER A 217 -0.55 -0.94 11.43
CA SER A 217 -1.38 -1.95 12.12
C SER A 217 -0.56 -3.07 12.80
N SER A 218 0.72 -3.21 12.49
CA SER A 218 1.66 -4.14 13.12
C SER A 218 2.08 -3.76 14.53
N ASN A 219 1.89 -2.50 14.95
CA ASN A 219 2.34 -1.97 16.25
C ASN A 219 1.39 -2.27 17.43
N GLN A 220 0.41 -3.16 17.27
CA GLN A 220 -0.45 -3.61 18.38
C GLN A 220 0.29 -4.66 19.22
N GLU A 221 1.36 -4.25 19.91
CA GLU A 221 2.08 -5.08 20.86
C GLU A 221 1.15 -5.49 22.03
N GLY A 222 1.21 -6.78 22.40
CA GLY A 222 0.49 -7.31 23.57
C GLY A 222 -0.84 -8.01 23.27
N ARG A 223 -1.33 -8.04 22.01
CA ARG A 223 -2.50 -8.85 21.66
C ARG A 223 -2.10 -10.31 21.42
N THR A 224 -2.78 -11.21 22.13
CA THR A 224 -2.59 -12.67 22.03
C THR A 224 -3.87 -13.39 21.61
N ASP A 225 -4.88 -12.64 21.15
CA ASP A 225 -6.15 -13.22 20.72
C ASP A 225 -6.00 -14.06 19.42
N LEU A 226 -7.02 -14.85 19.13
CA LEU A 226 -7.04 -15.75 17.97
C LEU A 226 -6.89 -14.98 16.65
N ALA A 227 -7.50 -13.79 16.55
CA ALA A 227 -7.44 -12.95 15.36
C ALA A 227 -6.01 -12.44 15.10
N PHE A 228 -5.30 -12.02 16.13
CA PHE A 228 -3.88 -11.62 16.04
C PHE A 228 -3.00 -12.80 15.61
N THR A 229 -3.25 -13.99 16.17
CA THR A 229 -2.51 -15.20 15.82
C THR A 229 -2.74 -15.63 14.36
N GLN A 230 -3.98 -15.51 13.86
CA GLN A 230 -4.31 -15.76 12.46
C GLN A 230 -3.64 -14.74 11.53
N ARG A 231 -3.66 -13.45 11.91
CA ARG A 231 -2.99 -12.39 11.15
C ARG A 231 -1.48 -12.65 11.01
N GLN A 232 -0.82 -13.05 12.10
CA GLN A 232 0.61 -13.38 12.04
C GLN A 232 0.91 -14.56 11.11
N ALA A 233 0.04 -15.58 11.08
CA ALA A 233 0.21 -16.70 10.16
C ALA A 233 0.05 -16.26 8.69
N SER A 234 -0.93 -15.37 8.41
CA SER A 234 -1.12 -14.77 7.09
C SER A 234 0.10 -13.99 6.63
N VAL A 235 0.65 -13.13 7.51
CA VAL A 235 1.87 -12.35 7.22
C VAL A 235 3.06 -13.26 6.89
N LEU A 236 3.30 -14.33 7.67
CA LEU A 236 4.41 -15.26 7.43
C LEU A 236 4.25 -16.03 6.11
N ASP A 237 3.02 -16.37 5.75
CA ASP A 237 2.71 -17.06 4.50
C ASP A 237 2.86 -16.12 3.29
N ALA A 238 2.36 -14.89 3.39
CA ALA A 238 2.54 -13.86 2.38
C ALA A 238 4.02 -13.50 2.19
N GLU A 239 4.77 -13.37 3.29
CA GLU A 239 6.21 -13.16 3.24
C GLU A 239 6.95 -14.30 2.53
N TYR A 240 6.59 -15.55 2.82
CA TYR A 240 7.16 -16.72 2.13
C TYR A 240 6.90 -16.64 0.63
N ARG A 241 5.63 -16.41 0.21
CA ARG A 241 5.26 -16.27 -1.20
C ARG A 241 6.01 -15.13 -1.89
N PHE A 242 6.14 -13.99 -1.21
CA PHE A 242 6.86 -12.84 -1.73
C PHE A 242 8.32 -13.16 -2.03
N TYR A 243 9.06 -13.69 -1.05
CA TYR A 243 10.48 -14.02 -1.24
C TYR A 243 10.70 -15.18 -2.20
N HIS A 244 9.74 -16.11 -2.31
CA HIS A 244 9.80 -17.17 -3.30
C HIS A 244 9.61 -16.65 -4.74
N ARG A 245 8.71 -15.67 -4.93
CA ARG A 245 8.37 -15.14 -6.25
C ARG A 245 9.33 -14.03 -6.72
N PHE A 246 9.74 -13.14 -5.84
CA PHE A 246 10.46 -11.92 -6.16
C PHE A 246 11.87 -11.84 -5.54
N GLY A 247 12.18 -12.71 -4.60
CA GLY A 247 13.46 -12.73 -3.91
C GLY A 247 14.50 -13.60 -4.60
N SER A 248 15.77 -13.17 -4.52
CA SER A 248 16.90 -14.02 -4.90
C SER A 248 17.06 -15.19 -3.91
N THR A 249 17.85 -16.19 -4.26
CA THR A 249 18.24 -17.27 -3.34
C THR A 249 18.87 -16.72 -2.05
N GLY A 250 19.65 -15.62 -2.17
CA GLY A 250 20.22 -14.93 -1.03
C GLY A 250 19.16 -14.29 -0.13
N ASP A 251 18.07 -13.73 -0.70
CA ASP A 251 16.96 -13.15 0.07
C ASP A 251 16.18 -14.24 0.82
N GLN A 252 15.93 -15.35 0.17
CA GLN A 252 15.27 -16.52 0.78
C GLN A 252 16.10 -17.07 1.94
N LEU A 253 17.42 -17.20 1.78
CA LEU A 253 18.32 -17.64 2.85
C LEU A 253 18.32 -16.63 4.00
N ARG A 254 18.42 -15.34 3.72
CA ARG A 254 18.36 -14.27 4.75
C ARG A 254 17.05 -14.32 5.54
N ARG A 255 15.93 -14.50 4.87
CA ARG A 255 14.61 -14.69 5.49
C ARG A 255 14.63 -15.89 6.44
N ARG A 256 15.12 -17.05 5.98
CA ARG A 256 15.22 -18.27 6.80
C ARG A 256 16.08 -18.03 8.05
N LEU A 257 17.27 -17.46 7.89
CA LEU A 257 18.17 -17.15 9.00
C LEU A 257 17.56 -16.16 10.01
N ARG A 258 16.85 -15.13 9.53
CA ARG A 258 16.14 -14.17 10.38
C ARG A 258 15.06 -14.86 11.22
N LEU A 259 14.26 -15.72 10.62
CA LEU A 259 13.20 -16.47 11.31
C LEU A 259 13.80 -17.45 12.33
N LEU A 260 14.86 -18.17 11.99
CA LEU A 260 15.55 -19.08 12.92
C LEU A 260 16.14 -18.34 14.14
N ARG A 261 16.78 -17.18 13.90
CA ARG A 261 17.28 -16.31 15.00
C ARG A 261 16.15 -15.81 15.90
N ALA A 262 15.03 -15.40 15.31
CA ALA A 262 13.86 -14.98 16.05
C ALA A 262 13.26 -16.14 16.88
N CYS A 263 13.19 -17.35 16.33
CA CYS A 263 12.77 -18.56 17.06
C CYS A 263 13.70 -18.84 18.24
N ALA A 264 15.02 -18.85 18.04
CA ALA A 264 16.00 -19.07 19.10
C ALA A 264 15.86 -18.03 20.23
N SER A 265 15.72 -16.74 19.88
CA SER A 265 15.52 -15.67 20.86
C SER A 265 14.22 -15.84 21.66
N ARG A 266 13.12 -16.30 21.03
CA ARG A 266 11.84 -16.55 21.72
C ARG A 266 11.91 -17.74 22.65
N ILE A 267 12.56 -18.82 22.23
CA ILE A 267 12.80 -20.00 23.07
C ILE A 267 13.61 -19.63 24.33
N LEU A 268 14.70 -18.89 24.14
CA LEU A 268 15.54 -18.43 25.27
C LEU A 268 14.77 -17.52 26.24
N ARG A 269 13.83 -16.72 25.75
CA ARG A 269 12.98 -15.82 26.55
C ARG A 269 11.71 -16.50 27.06
N ARG A 270 11.52 -17.80 26.88
CA ARG A 270 10.32 -18.58 27.21
C ARG A 270 9.00 -17.94 26.72
N LYS A 271 9.04 -17.30 25.56
CA LYS A 271 7.86 -16.67 24.93
C LYS A 271 7.12 -17.67 24.05
N GLU A 272 5.81 -17.57 24.04
CA GLU A 272 4.78 -18.24 23.20
C GLU A 272 5.24 -19.38 22.27
N VAL A 273 5.08 -20.62 22.70
CA VAL A 273 5.48 -21.83 21.97
C VAL A 273 4.80 -21.94 20.59
N ASN A 274 3.50 -21.60 20.51
CA ASN A 274 2.72 -21.73 19.27
C ASN A 274 3.21 -20.81 18.15
N GLN A 275 3.56 -19.56 18.48
CA GLN A 275 4.07 -18.60 17.49
C GLN A 275 5.48 -19.00 17.04
N THR A 276 6.32 -19.42 17.97
CA THR A 276 7.67 -19.91 17.68
C THR A 276 7.63 -21.10 16.72
N TRP A 277 6.70 -22.04 16.93
CA TRP A 277 6.51 -23.21 16.06
C TRP A 277 6.07 -22.83 14.63
N ARG A 278 5.18 -21.85 14.49
CA ARG A 278 4.77 -21.33 13.17
C ARG A 278 5.93 -20.67 12.42
N MET A 279 6.71 -19.85 13.10
CA MET A 279 7.91 -19.23 12.52
C MET A 279 8.93 -20.31 12.09
N LEU A 280 9.14 -21.34 12.89
CA LEU A 280 10.03 -22.45 12.56
C LEU A 280 9.54 -23.19 11.33
N LYS A 281 8.26 -23.55 11.24
CA LYS A 281 7.67 -24.16 10.04
C LYS A 281 7.85 -23.27 8.82
N SER A 282 7.66 -21.95 8.95
CA SER A 282 7.85 -21.01 7.84
C SER A 282 9.31 -20.88 7.41
N ALA A 283 10.26 -20.98 8.36
CA ALA A 283 11.70 -20.96 8.06
C ALA A 283 12.17 -22.22 7.31
N LEU A 284 11.57 -23.37 7.62
CA LEU A 284 11.92 -24.69 7.03
C LEU A 284 11.18 -24.99 5.72
N ARG A 285 10.25 -24.14 5.30
CA ARG A 285 9.56 -24.26 4.00
C ARG A 285 10.59 -24.13 2.87
N SER A 286 10.64 -25.12 1.99
CA SER A 286 11.45 -25.17 0.78
C SER A 286 10.76 -24.53 -0.43
#